data_d1b8fdf49407c50bc65ec3a4927335fa
#
_entry.id   d1b8fdf49407c50bc65ec3a4927335fa
#
_cell.length_a   1.000
_cell.length_b   1.000
_cell.length_c   1.000
_cell.angle_alpha   90.00
_cell.angle_beta   90.00
_cell.angle_gamma   90.00
#
_symmetry.space_group_name_H-M   'P 1'
#
loop_
_entity.id
_entity.type
_entity.pdbx_description
1 polymer ?
#
loop_
_entity_poly.entity_id
_entity_poly.type
_entity_poly.pdbx_seq_one_letter_code
_entity_poly.pdbx_strand_id
1 'polypeptide(L)'
;MSSFVTNWANVTTYVMAAETYPTELRATCHGISAFMGKTGALLATLVFSHLESSEIFFVCSGVGAIGTLFTLFFSVDLTHVSLAEHDAQLELLIEGRVEDYKGKLNARKHLSLYEKLTGRHGEYQPDWAISLVRKDMERALLGDIEKE
;
A
#
# COMPACT_ATOMS: atom_id res chain seq x y z
N MET A 1 21.80 -1.49 -21.39
CA MET A 1 21.61 -1.08 -19.97
C MET A 1 20.24 -0.50 -19.68
N SER A 2 19.66 0.29 -20.58
CA SER A 2 18.31 0.90 -20.41
C SER A 2 17.20 -0.12 -20.12
N SER A 3 17.12 -1.24 -20.88
CA SER A 3 16.07 -2.25 -20.70
C SER A 3 16.11 -2.96 -19.34
N PHE A 4 17.29 -3.13 -18.74
CA PHE A 4 17.43 -3.76 -17.42
C PHE A 4 16.84 -2.88 -16.31
N VAL A 5 17.15 -1.58 -16.33
CA VAL A 5 16.63 -0.62 -15.34
C VAL A 5 15.12 -0.48 -15.46
N THR A 6 14.58 -0.45 -16.69
CA THR A 6 13.12 -0.37 -16.93
C THR A 6 12.39 -1.61 -16.43
N ASN A 7 12.95 -2.81 -16.67
CA ASN A 7 12.36 -4.06 -16.19
C ASN A 7 12.38 -4.14 -14.65
N TRP A 8 13.46 -3.68 -14.01
CA TRP A 8 13.54 -3.65 -12.56
C TRP A 8 12.45 -2.77 -11.95
N ALA A 9 12.28 -1.56 -12.46
CA ALA A 9 11.21 -0.65 -12.03
C ALA A 9 9.81 -1.27 -12.19
N ASN A 10 9.55 -1.94 -13.31
CA ASN A 10 8.27 -2.62 -13.55
C ASN A 10 8.01 -3.74 -12.53
N VAL A 11 8.99 -4.63 -12.29
CA VAL A 11 8.84 -5.73 -11.32
C VAL A 11 8.56 -5.18 -9.92
N THR A 12 9.29 -4.16 -9.49
CA THR A 12 9.10 -3.53 -8.18
C THR A 12 7.68 -2.98 -8.02
N THR A 13 7.14 -2.34 -9.05
CA THR A 13 5.77 -1.79 -9.03
C THR A 13 4.71 -2.88 -8.83
N TYR A 14 4.85 -4.03 -9.49
CA TYR A 14 3.93 -5.16 -9.33
C TYR A 14 4.03 -5.80 -7.94
N VAL A 15 5.24 -5.99 -7.44
CA VAL A 15 5.47 -6.57 -6.11
C VAL A 15 4.90 -5.67 -5.02
N MET A 16 5.18 -4.37 -5.08
CA MET A 16 4.64 -3.41 -4.11
C MET A 16 3.10 -3.41 -4.10
N ALA A 17 2.47 -3.43 -5.27
CA ALA A 17 1.01 -3.48 -5.35
C ALA A 17 0.44 -4.78 -4.74
N ALA A 18 1.15 -5.92 -4.90
CA ALA A 18 0.73 -7.18 -4.31
C ALA A 18 0.87 -7.23 -2.78
N GLU A 19 1.81 -6.49 -2.21
CA GLU A 19 2.07 -6.45 -0.77
C GLU A 19 1.29 -5.35 -0.05
N THR A 20 0.97 -4.25 -0.74
CA THR A 20 0.32 -3.08 -0.13
C THR A 20 -1.18 -3.24 0.02
N TYR A 21 -1.84 -3.95 -0.92
CA TYR A 21 -3.30 -4.04 -0.91
C TYR A 21 -3.79 -5.31 -0.21
N PRO A 22 -4.85 -5.19 0.63
CA PRO A 22 -5.55 -6.34 1.20
C PRO A 22 -6.04 -7.31 0.10
N THR A 23 -6.14 -8.59 0.44
CA THR A 23 -6.46 -9.66 -0.53
C THR A 23 -7.73 -9.41 -1.31
N GLU A 24 -8.78 -8.95 -0.66
CA GLU A 24 -10.10 -8.72 -1.27
C GLU A 24 -10.10 -7.54 -2.25
N LEU A 25 -9.38 -6.47 -1.95
CA LEU A 25 -9.35 -5.24 -2.74
C LEU A 25 -8.22 -5.19 -3.75
N ARG A 26 -7.26 -6.13 -3.70
CA ARG A 26 -6.02 -6.10 -4.50
C ARG A 26 -6.28 -5.96 -5.99
N ALA A 27 -7.19 -6.76 -6.55
CA ALA A 27 -7.50 -6.72 -7.98
C ALA A 27 -8.10 -5.36 -8.39
N THR A 28 -9.01 -4.83 -7.60
CA THR A 28 -9.67 -3.55 -7.85
C THR A 28 -8.68 -2.38 -7.73
N CYS A 29 -7.91 -2.33 -6.66
CA CYS A 29 -6.92 -1.27 -6.45
C CYS A 29 -5.80 -1.31 -7.50
N HIS A 30 -5.36 -2.51 -7.88
CA HIS A 30 -4.38 -2.67 -8.95
C HIS A 30 -4.96 -2.21 -10.31
N GLY A 31 -6.22 -2.53 -10.60
CA GLY A 31 -6.93 -2.07 -11.79
C GLY A 31 -7.05 -0.55 -11.85
N ILE A 32 -7.39 0.10 -10.75
CA ILE A 32 -7.46 1.57 -10.64
C ILE A 32 -6.07 2.19 -10.86
N SER A 33 -5.03 1.65 -10.24
CA SER A 33 -3.66 2.13 -10.40
C SER A 33 -3.18 2.01 -11.86
N ALA A 34 -3.47 0.88 -12.51
CA ALA A 34 -3.14 0.66 -13.91
C ALA A 34 -3.91 1.60 -14.86
N PHE A 35 -5.19 1.86 -14.56
CA PHE A 35 -6.01 2.83 -15.29
C PHE A 35 -5.42 4.25 -15.19
N MET A 36 -5.07 4.69 -13.99
CA MET A 36 -4.44 5.99 -13.78
C MET A 36 -3.10 6.13 -14.52
N GLY A 37 -2.28 5.07 -14.51
CA GLY A 37 -1.02 5.03 -15.26
C GLY A 37 -1.23 5.18 -16.78
N LYS A 38 -2.22 4.47 -17.35
CA LYS A 38 -2.56 4.58 -18.78
C LYS A 38 -3.12 5.96 -19.14
N THR A 39 -3.96 6.52 -18.27
CA THR A 39 -4.49 7.88 -18.45
C THR A 39 -3.35 8.92 -18.43
N GLY A 40 -2.40 8.77 -17.51
CA GLY A 40 -1.21 9.61 -17.44
C GLY A 40 -0.35 9.50 -18.73
N ALA A 41 -0.17 8.29 -19.25
CA ALA A 41 0.56 8.08 -20.53
C ALA A 41 -0.16 8.73 -21.73
N LEU A 42 -1.49 8.64 -21.78
CA LEU A 42 -2.28 9.31 -22.82
C LEU A 42 -2.12 10.83 -22.76
N LEU A 43 -2.26 11.41 -21.57
CA LEU A 43 -2.06 12.85 -21.38
C LEU A 43 -0.64 13.29 -21.74
N ALA A 44 0.36 12.50 -21.32
CA ALA A 44 1.76 12.77 -21.68
C ALA A 44 1.96 12.78 -23.21
N THR A 45 1.36 11.85 -23.93
CA THR A 45 1.46 11.81 -25.41
C THR A 45 0.86 13.06 -26.05
N LEU A 46 -0.27 13.54 -25.53
CA LEU A 46 -0.92 14.77 -26.04
C LEU A 46 -0.05 16.02 -25.76
N VAL A 47 0.50 16.12 -24.55
CA VAL A 47 1.35 17.26 -24.18
C VAL A 47 2.67 17.24 -24.95
N PHE A 48 3.32 16.07 -25.04
CA PHE A 48 4.63 15.94 -25.70
C PHE A 48 4.60 16.17 -27.21
N SER A 49 3.42 16.03 -27.85
CA SER A 49 3.28 16.35 -29.27
C SER A 49 3.49 17.85 -29.57
N HIS A 50 3.43 18.72 -28.59
CA HIS A 50 3.58 20.17 -28.71
C HIS A 50 4.90 20.72 -28.16
N LEU A 51 5.75 19.86 -27.58
CA LEU A 51 6.99 20.24 -26.92
C LEU A 51 8.22 19.80 -27.72
N GLU A 52 9.29 20.56 -27.62
CA GLU A 52 10.60 20.15 -28.14
C GLU A 52 11.25 19.08 -27.24
N SER A 53 12.18 18.32 -27.82
CA SER A 53 12.82 17.18 -27.09
C SER A 53 13.50 17.62 -25.79
N SER A 54 14.06 18.81 -25.74
CA SER A 54 14.68 19.39 -24.53
C SER A 54 13.66 19.71 -23.45
N GLU A 55 12.50 20.25 -23.83
CA GLU A 55 11.41 20.58 -22.90
C GLU A 55 10.78 19.34 -22.32
N ILE A 56 10.57 18.29 -23.13
CA ILE A 56 10.09 16.98 -22.69
C ILE A 56 10.99 16.43 -21.58
N PHE A 57 12.32 16.53 -21.76
CA PHE A 57 13.27 16.04 -20.77
C PHE A 57 13.13 16.75 -19.43
N PHE A 58 13.00 18.08 -19.44
CA PHE A 58 12.80 18.85 -18.22
C PHE A 58 11.46 18.54 -17.53
N VAL A 59 10.38 18.40 -18.29
CA VAL A 59 9.06 18.04 -17.75
C VAL A 59 9.11 16.66 -17.12
N CYS A 60 9.66 15.65 -17.80
CA CYS A 60 9.80 14.30 -17.25
C CYS A 60 10.66 14.26 -15.98
N SER A 61 11.76 15.02 -15.97
CA SER A 61 12.64 15.13 -14.80
C SER A 61 11.92 15.76 -13.61
N GLY A 62 11.16 16.84 -13.84
CA GLY A 62 10.37 17.51 -12.80
C GLY A 62 9.28 16.60 -12.23
N VAL A 63 8.49 15.95 -13.07
CA VAL A 63 7.45 15.00 -12.65
C VAL A 63 8.07 13.81 -11.90
N GLY A 64 9.20 13.28 -12.37
CA GLY A 64 9.92 12.21 -11.70
C GLY A 64 10.43 12.61 -10.31
N ALA A 65 10.96 13.84 -10.17
CA ALA A 65 11.39 14.36 -8.87
C ALA A 65 10.22 14.51 -7.88
N ILE A 66 9.10 15.06 -8.35
CA ILE A 66 7.87 15.17 -7.55
C ILE A 66 7.37 13.79 -7.13
N GLY A 67 7.30 12.83 -8.05
CA GLY A 67 6.90 11.45 -7.77
C GLY A 67 7.80 10.77 -6.73
N THR A 68 9.13 10.99 -6.83
CA THR A 68 10.08 10.48 -5.85
C THR A 68 9.85 11.07 -4.46
N LEU A 69 9.62 12.38 -4.37
CA LEU A 69 9.30 13.04 -3.09
C LEU A 69 8.01 12.49 -2.50
N PHE A 70 6.94 12.35 -3.30
CA PHE A 70 5.69 11.74 -2.84
C PHE A 70 5.91 10.32 -2.30
N THR A 71 6.66 9.49 -3.01
CA THR A 71 6.96 8.12 -2.57
C THR A 71 7.72 8.14 -1.25
N LEU A 72 8.74 8.98 -1.08
CA LEU A 72 9.50 9.08 0.16
C LEU A 72 8.64 9.51 1.35
N PHE A 73 7.71 10.44 1.15
CA PHE A 73 6.86 10.96 2.23
C PHE A 73 5.72 10.00 2.61
N PHE A 74 5.11 9.33 1.63
CA PHE A 74 3.89 8.53 1.84
C PHE A 74 4.13 7.01 1.81
N SER A 75 5.31 6.54 1.39
CA SER A 75 5.60 5.11 1.39
C SER A 75 5.70 4.57 2.82
N VAL A 76 4.94 3.51 3.07
CA VAL A 76 4.94 2.74 4.31
C VAL A 76 5.93 1.59 4.17
N ASP A 77 6.69 1.29 5.20
CA ASP A 77 7.58 0.12 5.22
C ASP A 77 6.77 -1.12 5.62
N LEU A 78 6.46 -1.96 4.65
CA LEU A 78 5.67 -3.20 4.83
C LEU A 78 6.55 -4.43 5.10
N THR A 79 7.84 -4.26 5.33
CA THR A 79 8.78 -5.35 5.57
C THR A 79 8.34 -6.18 6.77
N HIS A 80 8.13 -7.49 6.56
CA HIS A 80 7.67 -8.44 7.59
C HIS A 80 6.25 -8.22 8.14
N VAL A 81 5.40 -7.47 7.44
CA VAL A 81 3.97 -7.41 7.72
C VAL A 81 3.28 -8.50 6.91
N SER A 82 2.44 -9.30 7.56
CA SER A 82 1.68 -10.36 6.90
C SER A 82 0.43 -9.80 6.21
N LEU A 83 0.01 -10.42 5.10
CA LEU A 83 -1.23 -10.04 4.41
C LEU A 83 -2.46 -10.19 5.32
N ALA A 84 -2.45 -11.18 6.22
CA ALA A 84 -3.51 -11.36 7.21
C ALA A 84 -3.67 -10.16 8.16
N GLU A 85 -2.58 -9.45 8.46
CA GLU A 85 -2.64 -8.21 9.24
C GLU A 85 -3.28 -7.05 8.47
N HIS A 86 -3.05 -6.98 7.15
CA HIS A 86 -3.74 -6.01 6.29
C HIS A 86 -5.23 -6.31 6.18
N ASP A 87 -5.59 -7.58 6.02
CA ASP A 87 -6.98 -8.00 5.93
C ASP A 87 -7.73 -7.71 7.23
N ALA A 88 -7.13 -7.99 8.40
CA ALA A 88 -7.68 -7.66 9.70
C ALA A 88 -7.84 -6.14 9.92
N GLN A 89 -6.88 -5.33 9.44
CA GLN A 89 -7.02 -3.88 9.49
C GLN A 89 -8.17 -3.38 8.61
N LEU A 90 -8.34 -3.96 7.42
CA LEU A 90 -9.43 -3.62 6.52
C LEU A 90 -10.79 -3.96 7.14
N GLU A 91 -10.92 -5.13 7.77
CA GLU A 91 -12.15 -5.55 8.44
C GLU A 91 -12.54 -4.55 9.53
N LEU A 92 -11.60 -4.15 10.40
CA LEU A 92 -11.83 -3.14 11.42
C LEU A 92 -12.16 -1.76 10.83
N LEU A 93 -11.58 -1.42 9.68
CA LEU A 93 -11.87 -0.17 8.98
C LEU A 93 -13.31 -0.17 8.44
N ILE A 94 -13.77 -1.28 7.88
CA ILE A 94 -15.14 -1.45 7.39
C ILE A 94 -16.15 -1.37 8.53
N GLU A 95 -15.81 -1.94 9.70
CA GLU A 95 -16.61 -1.86 10.93
C GLU A 95 -16.59 -0.46 11.59
N GLY A 96 -15.77 0.47 11.12
CA GLY A 96 -15.60 1.79 11.70
C GLY A 96 -14.80 1.80 13.02
N ARG A 97 -14.08 0.73 13.32
CA ARG A 97 -13.33 0.49 14.58
C ARG A 97 -11.82 0.54 14.38
N VAL A 98 -11.34 1.46 13.59
CA VAL A 98 -9.91 1.60 13.25
C VAL A 98 -9.03 1.80 14.49
N GLU A 99 -9.58 2.44 15.54
CA GLU A 99 -8.86 2.69 16.79
C GLU A 99 -8.55 1.40 17.58
N ASP A 100 -9.30 0.32 17.32
CA ASP A 100 -9.08 -0.99 17.94
C ASP A 100 -7.91 -1.75 17.30
N TYR A 101 -7.41 -1.29 16.15
CA TYR A 101 -6.26 -1.90 15.51
C TYR A 101 -4.97 -1.54 16.24
N LYS A 102 -4.30 -2.56 16.78
CA LYS A 102 -3.03 -2.43 17.52
C LYS A 102 -1.90 -3.28 16.94
N GLY A 103 -2.01 -3.64 15.66
CA GLY A 103 -1.09 -4.50 14.95
C GLY A 103 0.23 -3.81 14.56
N LYS A 104 1.06 -4.54 13.82
CA LYS A 104 2.42 -4.11 13.42
C LYS A 104 2.45 -2.86 12.56
N LEU A 105 1.37 -2.57 11.80
CA LEU A 105 1.31 -1.36 10.98
C LEU A 105 1.36 -0.07 11.82
N ASN A 106 0.95 -0.12 13.10
CA ASN A 106 1.09 0.99 14.03
C ASN A 106 2.50 1.11 14.64
N ALA A 107 3.38 0.12 14.44
CA ALA A 107 4.73 0.20 14.94
C ALA A 107 5.52 1.31 14.21
N ARG A 108 6.24 2.13 14.97
CA ARG A 108 6.99 3.29 14.47
C ARG A 108 7.92 2.98 13.28
N LYS A 109 8.35 1.72 13.15
CA LYS A 109 9.20 1.28 12.04
C LYS A 109 8.46 1.30 10.70
N HIS A 110 7.16 0.93 10.72
CA HIS A 110 6.34 0.77 9.51
C HIS A 110 5.62 2.04 9.08
N LEU A 111 5.61 3.08 9.92
CA LEU A 111 4.95 4.36 9.62
C LEU A 111 5.67 5.10 8.48
N SER A 112 4.89 5.74 7.62
CA SER A 112 5.38 6.67 6.62
C SER A 112 6.09 7.87 7.28
N LEU A 113 6.92 8.59 6.53
CA LEU A 113 7.56 9.81 7.03
C LEU A 113 6.53 10.87 7.45
N TYR A 114 5.43 10.97 6.71
CA TYR A 114 4.33 11.86 7.03
C TYR A 114 3.71 11.56 8.41
N GLU A 115 3.41 10.30 8.70
CA GLU A 115 2.84 9.87 9.98
C GLU A 115 3.82 10.08 11.14
N LYS A 116 5.12 9.81 10.90
CA LYS A 116 6.17 10.08 11.90
C LYS A 116 6.30 11.55 12.27
N LEU A 117 6.16 12.46 11.29
CA LEU A 117 6.24 13.90 11.49
C LEU A 117 4.97 14.47 12.12
N THR A 118 3.80 13.93 11.75
CA THR A 118 2.51 14.41 12.24
C THR A 118 2.15 13.81 13.62
N GLY A 119 2.89 12.78 14.05
CA GLY A 119 2.60 12.08 15.31
C GLY A 119 1.29 11.30 15.31
N ARG A 120 0.72 11.06 14.14
CA ARG A 120 -0.56 10.41 13.94
C ARG A 120 -0.37 8.91 13.80
N HIS A 121 -0.13 8.24 14.90
CA HIS A 121 0.03 6.78 14.93
C HIS A 121 -0.82 6.19 16.06
N GLY A 122 -1.40 5.01 15.80
CA GLY A 122 -2.12 4.23 16.80
C GLY A 122 -1.18 3.54 17.79
N GLU A 123 -1.75 2.95 18.82
CA GLU A 123 -1.02 2.14 19.78
C GLU A 123 -0.57 0.82 19.15
N TYR A 124 0.67 0.40 19.40
CA TYR A 124 1.20 -0.89 18.96
C TYR A 124 1.30 -1.86 20.12
N GLN A 125 0.70 -3.04 19.99
CA GLN A 125 0.80 -4.14 20.94
C GLN A 125 1.34 -5.39 20.23
N PRO A 126 2.52 -5.92 20.64
CA PRO A 126 3.17 -7.05 19.94
C PRO A 126 2.33 -8.33 19.96
N ASP A 127 1.52 -8.52 20.99
CA ASP A 127 0.70 -9.73 21.17
C ASP A 127 -0.68 -9.64 20.52
N TRP A 128 -1.00 -8.51 19.87
CA TRP A 128 -2.32 -8.28 19.25
C TRP A 128 -2.66 -9.31 18.18
N ALA A 129 -1.71 -9.64 17.29
CA ALA A 129 -1.90 -10.64 16.24
C ALA A 129 -2.18 -12.04 16.81
N ILE A 130 -1.51 -12.40 17.91
CA ILE A 130 -1.74 -13.68 18.61
C ILE A 130 -3.16 -13.69 19.22
N SER A 131 -3.61 -12.56 19.75
CA SER A 131 -4.95 -12.44 20.34
C SER A 131 -6.06 -12.57 19.29
N LEU A 132 -5.82 -12.12 18.05
CA LEU A 132 -6.76 -12.32 16.93
C LEU A 132 -6.89 -13.79 16.58
N VAL A 133 -5.76 -14.46 16.32
CA VAL A 133 -5.75 -15.91 15.97
C VAL A 133 -6.45 -16.73 17.05
N ARG A 134 -6.23 -16.37 18.32
CA ARG A 134 -6.91 -17.04 19.44
C ARG A 134 -8.43 -16.85 19.39
N LYS A 135 -8.89 -15.61 19.16
CA LYS A 135 -10.33 -15.29 19.06
C LYS A 135 -11.00 -16.03 17.89
N ASP A 136 -10.31 -16.13 16.75
CA ASP A 136 -10.84 -16.83 15.58
C ASP A 136 -10.94 -18.34 15.81
N MET A 137 -9.94 -18.92 16.47
CA MET A 137 -10.01 -20.34 16.91
C MET A 137 -11.15 -20.57 17.92
N GLU A 138 -11.33 -19.70 18.90
CA GLU A 138 -12.45 -19.80 19.84
C GLU A 138 -13.80 -19.70 19.15
N ARG A 139 -13.96 -18.78 18.19
CA ARG A 139 -15.19 -18.65 17.39
C ARG A 139 -15.47 -19.91 16.55
N ALA A 140 -14.44 -20.45 15.92
CA ALA A 140 -14.56 -21.68 15.12
C ALA A 140 -15.01 -22.87 15.98
N LEU A 141 -14.41 -23.04 17.17
CA LEU A 141 -14.76 -24.08 18.12
C LEU A 141 -16.19 -23.93 18.64
N LEU A 142 -16.63 -22.71 18.95
CA LEU A 142 -18.00 -22.46 19.42
C LEU A 142 -19.03 -22.68 18.30
N GLY A 143 -18.72 -22.30 17.05
CA GLY A 143 -19.59 -22.51 15.90
C GLY A 143 -19.75 -23.99 15.51
N ASP A 144 -18.80 -24.86 15.84
CA ASP A 144 -18.92 -26.30 15.66
C ASP A 144 -19.78 -26.95 16.76
N ILE A 145 -19.74 -26.42 17.97
CA ILE A 145 -20.57 -26.89 19.12
C ILE A 145 -22.05 -26.53 18.91
N GLU A 146 -22.35 -25.42 18.25
CA GLU A 146 -23.74 -24.98 18.01
C GLU A 146 -24.43 -25.76 16.85
N LYS A 147 -23.68 -26.55 16.08
CA LYS A 147 -24.18 -27.35 14.97
C LYS A 147 -24.40 -28.83 15.30
N GLU A 148 -24.01 -29.28 16.51
CA GLU A 148 -24.32 -30.61 17.04
C GLU A 148 -25.61 -30.58 17.90
#